data_55b0a604b3567bf1342ce292d73fd04c
#
_entry.id   55b0a604b3567bf1342ce292d73fd04c
#
_cell.length_a   1.000
_cell.length_b   1.000
_cell.length_c   1.000
_cell.angle_alpha   90.00
_cell.angle_beta   90.00
_cell.angle_gamma   90.00
#
_symmetry.space_group_name_H-M   'P 1'
#
loop_
_entity.id
_entity.type
_entity.pdbx_description
1 polymer ?
#
loop_
_entity_poly.entity_id
_entity_poly.type
_entity_poly.pdbx_seq_one_letter_code
_entity_poly.pdbx_strand_id
1 'polypeptide(L)'
;IQAIKAKDYLEIGCAYNENFDKIKVKNKVGIDPNSGGTLRMTSDEFFAVNLMKYDIIFIDGLHEHKQVWQDFCNSVKILRPRGIIILHDMLPPGEQQAIWPFEEDQKNDAPRCGTSWRASFDILKLQKEYFIIDRETGIAIWRNNDIPKYRYSRGRLLDFDSETITWNEFQECRSRMGFDVIDSTTGLQRMYKLRKL
;
A
#
# COMPACT_ATOMS: atom_id res chain seq x y z
N ILE A 1 -11.88 7.10 4.56
CA ILE A 1 -12.46 8.40 4.18
C ILE A 1 -12.91 9.18 5.43
N GLN A 2 -13.88 8.67 6.16
CA GLN A 2 -14.49 9.39 7.31
C GLN A 2 -13.50 9.67 8.44
N ALA A 3 -12.57 8.76 8.71
CA ALA A 3 -11.61 8.86 9.81
C ALA A 3 -10.71 10.10 9.72
N ILE A 4 -10.36 10.53 8.51
CA ILE A 4 -9.51 11.71 8.28
C ILE A 4 -10.26 12.86 7.59
N LYS A 5 -11.57 12.73 7.37
CA LYS A 5 -12.42 13.70 6.64
C LYS A 5 -11.85 14.01 5.24
N ALA A 6 -11.38 12.99 4.54
CA ALA A 6 -10.81 13.13 3.21
C ALA A 6 -11.81 13.72 2.23
N LYS A 7 -11.33 14.60 1.35
CA LYS A 7 -12.10 15.25 0.28
C LYS A 7 -11.57 14.87 -1.11
N ASP A 8 -10.29 14.56 -1.20
CA ASP A 8 -9.60 14.25 -2.45
C ASP A 8 -8.94 12.87 -2.34
N TYR A 9 -9.32 11.98 -3.24
CA TYR A 9 -8.93 10.58 -3.29
C TYR A 9 -8.33 10.22 -4.64
N LEU A 10 -7.21 9.51 -4.62
CA LEU A 10 -6.58 8.90 -5.79
C LEU A 10 -6.56 7.39 -5.62
N GLU A 11 -6.90 6.66 -6.67
CA GLU A 11 -6.73 5.21 -6.79
C GLU A 11 -5.86 4.88 -8.00
N ILE A 12 -4.80 4.13 -7.77
CA ILE A 12 -3.87 3.61 -8.78
C ILE A 12 -4.17 2.12 -8.95
N GLY A 13 -4.65 1.72 -10.13
CA GLY A 13 -5.17 0.37 -10.37
C GLY A 13 -6.64 0.26 -9.95
N CYS A 14 -7.54 0.54 -10.86
CA CYS A 14 -8.98 0.53 -10.61
C CYS A 14 -9.65 -0.75 -11.11
N ALA A 15 -9.02 -1.47 -12.04
CA ALA A 15 -9.56 -2.66 -12.68
C ALA A 15 -11.05 -2.47 -13.06
N TYR A 16 -11.96 -3.21 -12.45
CA TYR A 16 -13.40 -3.13 -12.72
C TYR A 16 -14.14 -2.14 -11.81
N ASN A 17 -13.44 -1.22 -11.12
CA ASN A 17 -14.00 -0.21 -10.20
C ASN A 17 -14.64 -0.78 -8.92
N GLU A 18 -14.39 -2.02 -8.57
CA GLU A 18 -15.04 -2.65 -7.41
C GLU A 18 -14.81 -1.88 -6.11
N ASN A 19 -13.62 -1.34 -5.91
CA ASN A 19 -13.31 -0.45 -4.80
C ASN A 19 -13.68 1.00 -5.13
N PHE A 20 -13.23 1.49 -6.28
CA PHE A 20 -13.38 2.88 -6.68
C PHE A 20 -14.83 3.39 -6.59
N ASP A 21 -15.81 2.61 -7.05
CA ASP A 21 -17.22 3.02 -7.04
C ASP A 21 -17.83 3.12 -5.62
N LYS A 22 -17.28 2.36 -4.67
CA LYS A 22 -17.71 2.40 -3.26
C LYS A 22 -17.20 3.63 -2.51
N ILE A 23 -16.15 4.28 -3.00
CA ILE A 23 -15.53 5.44 -2.36
C ILE A 23 -16.42 6.67 -2.50
N LYS A 24 -16.91 7.19 -1.38
CA LYS A 24 -17.76 8.38 -1.32
C LYS A 24 -16.96 9.55 -0.77
N VAL A 25 -16.45 10.37 -1.65
CA VAL A 25 -15.70 11.61 -1.36
C VAL A 25 -16.13 12.71 -2.34
N LYS A 26 -15.72 13.95 -2.06
CA LYS A 26 -16.03 15.09 -2.91
C LYS A 26 -15.38 14.97 -4.30
N ASN A 27 -14.11 14.68 -4.31
CA ASN A 27 -13.34 14.56 -5.54
C ASN A 27 -12.61 13.21 -5.53
N LYS A 28 -12.72 12.42 -6.59
CA LYS A 28 -11.93 11.20 -6.75
C LYS A 28 -11.40 11.06 -8.17
N VAL A 29 -10.17 10.62 -8.26
CA VAL A 29 -9.49 10.26 -9.50
C VAL A 29 -9.08 8.81 -9.38
N GLY A 30 -9.37 8.03 -10.41
CA GLY A 30 -8.92 6.65 -10.55
C GLY A 30 -8.13 6.52 -11.84
N ILE A 31 -7.00 5.87 -11.81
CA ILE A 31 -6.15 5.62 -12.98
C ILE A 31 -5.94 4.13 -13.19
N ASP A 32 -6.06 3.70 -14.43
CA ASP A 32 -5.81 2.33 -14.86
C ASP A 32 -5.53 2.31 -16.37
N PRO A 33 -4.47 1.66 -16.84
CA PRO A 33 -4.17 1.64 -18.26
C PRO A 33 -5.15 0.78 -19.09
N ASN A 34 -5.81 -0.19 -18.46
CA ASN A 34 -6.63 -1.19 -19.15
C ASN A 34 -8.14 -0.97 -18.96
N SER A 35 -8.59 -0.74 -17.70
CA SER A 35 -10.02 -0.70 -17.40
C SER A 35 -10.31 0.17 -16.16
N GLY A 36 -11.58 0.52 -15.95
CA GLY A 36 -12.02 1.32 -14.79
C GLY A 36 -11.38 2.70 -14.67
N GLY A 37 -11.51 3.30 -13.49
CA GLY A 37 -11.00 4.63 -13.20
C GLY A 37 -11.69 5.74 -13.98
N THR A 38 -11.12 6.94 -13.85
CA THR A 38 -11.54 8.14 -14.59
C THR A 38 -10.56 8.52 -15.68
N LEU A 39 -9.34 8.02 -15.63
CA LEU A 39 -8.27 8.30 -16.58
C LEU A 39 -7.66 6.99 -17.07
N ARG A 40 -7.55 6.84 -18.40
CA ARG A 40 -6.96 5.69 -19.08
C ARG A 40 -5.49 5.95 -19.33
N MET A 41 -4.64 5.66 -18.32
CA MET A 41 -3.19 5.86 -18.38
C MET A 41 -2.48 5.06 -17.29
N THR A 42 -1.18 4.90 -17.44
CA THR A 42 -0.31 4.33 -16.41
C THR A 42 -0.10 5.31 -15.25
N SER A 43 0.36 4.80 -14.11
CA SER A 43 0.73 5.67 -12.97
C SER A 43 1.87 6.63 -13.33
N ASP A 44 2.84 6.20 -14.12
CA ASP A 44 3.97 7.04 -14.55
C ASP A 44 3.50 8.23 -15.40
N GLU A 45 2.63 7.97 -16.39
CA GLU A 45 2.03 9.03 -17.21
C GLU A 45 1.21 10.01 -16.35
N PHE A 46 0.45 9.48 -15.40
CA PHE A 46 -0.32 10.30 -14.47
C PHE A 46 0.57 11.20 -13.62
N PHE A 47 1.59 10.65 -12.97
CA PHE A 47 2.48 11.42 -12.11
C PHE A 47 3.28 12.48 -12.87
N ALA A 48 3.56 12.25 -14.17
CA ALA A 48 4.26 13.22 -15.02
C ALA A 48 3.45 14.51 -15.27
N VAL A 49 2.12 14.44 -15.24
CA VAL A 49 1.24 15.57 -15.56
C VAL A 49 0.38 16.05 -14.39
N ASN A 50 0.33 15.30 -13.29
CA ASN A 50 -0.54 15.61 -12.17
C ASN A 50 -0.06 16.81 -11.36
N LEU A 51 -0.95 17.79 -11.17
CA LEU A 51 -0.72 18.99 -10.34
C LEU A 51 -1.54 18.98 -9.03
N MET A 52 -2.38 17.98 -8.84
CA MET A 52 -3.26 17.88 -7.68
C MET A 52 -2.58 17.22 -6.49
N LYS A 53 -3.10 17.51 -5.30
CA LYS A 53 -2.72 16.82 -4.06
C LYS A 53 -3.92 16.13 -3.45
N TYR A 54 -3.67 15.00 -2.78
CA TYR A 54 -4.69 14.11 -2.29
C TYR A 54 -4.61 13.89 -0.77
N ASP A 55 -5.75 13.62 -0.16
CA ASP A 55 -5.84 13.28 1.26
C ASP A 55 -5.62 11.77 1.47
N ILE A 56 -6.07 10.97 0.50
CA ILE A 56 -5.88 9.52 0.47
C ILE A 56 -5.41 9.12 -0.92
N ILE A 57 -4.38 8.28 -0.95
CA ILE A 57 -3.92 7.62 -2.16
C ILE A 57 -3.93 6.12 -1.90
N PHE A 58 -4.64 5.36 -2.74
CA PHE A 58 -4.70 3.91 -2.71
C PHE A 58 -3.90 3.34 -3.88
N ILE A 59 -2.95 2.46 -3.58
CA ILE A 59 -2.04 1.83 -4.54
C ILE A 59 -2.39 0.35 -4.63
N ASP A 60 -2.92 -0.04 -5.78
CA ASP A 60 -3.34 -1.40 -6.13
C ASP A 60 -3.17 -1.64 -7.65
N GLY A 61 -2.05 -1.16 -8.19
CA GLY A 61 -1.75 -1.15 -9.62
C GLY A 61 -0.99 -2.40 -10.09
N LEU A 62 0.18 -2.19 -10.69
CA LEU A 62 1.06 -3.29 -11.10
C LEU A 62 1.70 -3.91 -9.87
N HIS A 63 1.49 -5.20 -9.66
CA HIS A 63 1.97 -5.93 -8.47
C HIS A 63 3.45 -6.32 -8.56
N GLU A 64 4.25 -5.47 -9.17
CA GLU A 64 5.71 -5.59 -9.26
C GLU A 64 6.36 -4.63 -8.28
N HIS A 65 7.30 -5.13 -7.46
CA HIS A 65 7.94 -4.40 -6.38
C HIS A 65 8.44 -3.00 -6.77
N LYS A 66 9.16 -2.90 -7.89
CA LYS A 66 9.77 -1.62 -8.32
C LYS A 66 8.70 -0.59 -8.67
N GLN A 67 7.62 -1.03 -9.34
CA GLN A 67 6.52 -0.14 -9.67
C GLN A 67 5.76 0.31 -8.42
N VAL A 68 5.47 -0.61 -7.50
CA VAL A 68 4.80 -0.27 -6.23
C VAL A 68 5.64 0.73 -5.42
N TRP A 69 6.95 0.54 -5.35
CA TRP A 69 7.86 1.48 -4.70
C TRP A 69 7.90 2.85 -5.40
N GLN A 70 7.93 2.87 -6.73
CA GLN A 70 7.89 4.12 -7.51
C GLN A 70 6.57 4.86 -7.31
N ASP A 71 5.44 4.16 -7.37
CA ASP A 71 4.12 4.74 -7.13
C ASP A 71 4.02 5.30 -5.72
N PHE A 72 4.55 4.59 -4.72
CA PHE A 72 4.62 5.08 -3.35
C PHE A 72 5.46 6.37 -3.26
N CYS A 73 6.67 6.38 -3.80
CA CYS A 73 7.54 7.56 -3.78
C CYS A 73 6.90 8.79 -4.46
N ASN A 74 6.22 8.58 -5.58
CA ASN A 74 5.51 9.65 -6.28
C ASN A 74 4.26 10.08 -5.48
N SER A 75 3.55 9.16 -4.86
CA SER A 75 2.42 9.44 -3.99
C SER A 75 2.80 10.30 -2.79
N VAL A 76 3.96 10.06 -2.17
CA VAL A 76 4.47 10.91 -1.07
C VAL A 76 4.60 12.37 -1.47
N LYS A 77 5.01 12.66 -2.72
CA LYS A 77 5.20 14.04 -3.22
C LYS A 77 3.87 14.80 -3.36
N ILE A 78 2.78 14.08 -3.65
CA ILE A 78 1.46 14.67 -3.89
C ILE A 78 0.48 14.42 -2.74
N LEU A 79 0.93 13.81 -1.66
CA LEU A 79 0.13 13.64 -0.45
C LEU A 79 -0.01 14.96 0.30
N ARG A 80 -1.21 15.27 0.78
CA ARG A 80 -1.44 16.42 1.66
C ARG A 80 -0.88 16.17 3.06
N PRO A 81 -0.56 17.23 3.81
CA PRO A 81 -0.29 17.09 5.24
C PRO A 81 -1.42 16.35 5.95
N ARG A 82 -1.08 15.35 6.80
CA ARG A 82 -2.02 14.44 7.47
C ARG A 82 -2.75 13.45 6.55
N GLY A 83 -2.41 13.41 5.25
CA GLY A 83 -2.90 12.40 4.35
C GLY A 83 -2.35 11.01 4.66
N ILE A 84 -2.91 10.01 4.01
CA ILE A 84 -2.49 8.61 4.13
C ILE A 84 -2.27 7.99 2.76
N ILE A 85 -1.29 7.09 2.68
CA ILE A 85 -1.13 6.17 1.57
C ILE A 85 -1.56 4.79 2.06
N ILE A 86 -2.36 4.12 1.25
CA ILE A 86 -2.85 2.77 1.48
C ILE A 86 -2.28 1.90 0.37
N LEU A 87 -1.69 0.76 0.73
CA LEU A 87 -1.17 -0.20 -0.25
C LEU A 87 -1.89 -1.54 -0.06
N HIS A 88 -2.27 -2.15 -1.17
CA HIS A 88 -2.86 -3.48 -1.20
C HIS A 88 -1.80 -4.56 -1.41
N ASP A 89 -2.16 -5.84 -1.17
CA ASP A 89 -1.33 -7.02 -1.41
C ASP A 89 0.00 -7.09 -0.65
N MET A 90 -0.01 -6.57 0.58
CA MET A 90 1.20 -6.51 1.40
C MET A 90 1.42 -7.76 2.29
N LEU A 91 0.46 -8.71 2.34
CA LEU A 91 0.54 -9.99 3.05
C LEU A 91 0.04 -11.13 2.15
N PRO A 92 0.81 -11.56 1.15
CA PRO A 92 0.42 -12.70 0.32
C PRO A 92 0.12 -13.93 1.17
N PRO A 93 -0.91 -14.72 0.82
CA PRO A 93 -1.30 -15.90 1.60
C PRO A 93 -0.33 -17.07 1.43
N GLY A 94 0.45 -17.11 0.35
CA GLY A 94 1.43 -18.15 0.05
C GLY A 94 2.51 -17.68 -0.92
N GLU A 95 3.56 -18.48 -1.06
CA GLU A 95 4.69 -18.16 -1.92
C GLU A 95 4.30 -18.00 -3.39
N GLN A 96 3.41 -18.87 -3.89
CA GLN A 96 2.91 -18.80 -5.27
C GLN A 96 2.18 -17.49 -5.59
N GLN A 97 1.52 -16.87 -4.60
CA GLN A 97 0.85 -15.58 -4.74
C GLN A 97 1.80 -14.40 -4.59
N ALA A 98 3.03 -14.65 -4.15
CA ALA A 98 4.04 -13.65 -3.79
C ALA A 98 5.11 -13.44 -4.88
N ILE A 99 4.90 -13.97 -6.08
CA ILE A 99 5.85 -13.93 -7.20
C ILE A 99 5.41 -12.99 -8.31
N TRP A 100 6.38 -12.49 -9.09
CA TRP A 100 6.18 -11.69 -10.29
C TRP A 100 7.29 -12.03 -11.31
N PRO A 101 7.02 -12.17 -12.61
CA PRO A 101 5.68 -12.15 -13.23
C PRO A 101 4.81 -13.33 -12.79
N PHE A 102 3.50 -13.20 -12.95
CA PHE A 102 2.57 -14.29 -12.65
C PHE A 102 2.75 -15.44 -13.62
N GLU A 103 2.70 -16.66 -13.08
CA GLU A 103 2.71 -17.87 -13.91
C GLU A 103 1.35 -18.05 -14.61
N GLU A 104 1.36 -18.48 -15.88
CA GLU A 104 0.14 -18.62 -16.69
C GLU A 104 -0.83 -19.66 -16.15
N ASP A 105 -0.33 -20.66 -15.43
CA ASP A 105 -1.10 -21.77 -14.85
C ASP A 105 -1.67 -21.48 -13.47
N GLN A 106 -1.42 -20.28 -12.90
CA GLN A 106 -2.07 -19.87 -11.65
C GLN A 106 -3.59 -19.89 -11.83
N LYS A 107 -4.26 -20.68 -10.99
CA LYS A 107 -5.72 -20.79 -11.00
C LYS A 107 -6.34 -19.40 -10.93
N ASN A 108 -7.27 -19.11 -11.82
CA ASN A 108 -7.86 -17.79 -12.02
C ASN A 108 -8.47 -17.12 -10.76
N ASP A 109 -8.78 -17.92 -9.73
CA ASP A 109 -9.42 -17.46 -8.50
C ASP A 109 -8.44 -17.20 -7.34
N ALA A 110 -7.14 -17.45 -7.53
CA ALA A 110 -6.15 -17.20 -6.48
C ALA A 110 -5.74 -15.72 -6.47
N PRO A 111 -5.58 -15.10 -5.28
CA PRO A 111 -5.03 -13.74 -5.20
C PRO A 111 -3.67 -13.66 -5.89
N ARG A 112 -3.43 -12.58 -6.61
CA ARG A 112 -2.18 -12.34 -7.35
C ARG A 112 -1.48 -11.12 -6.75
N CYS A 113 -0.85 -11.30 -5.58
CA CYS A 113 -0.19 -10.20 -4.86
C CYS A 113 1.14 -9.78 -5.50
N GLY A 114 1.73 -10.66 -6.32
CA GLY A 114 3.02 -10.38 -6.92
C GLY A 114 4.09 -10.10 -5.89
N THR A 115 5.00 -9.22 -6.21
CA THR A 115 6.09 -8.80 -5.31
C THR A 115 5.79 -7.50 -4.55
N SER A 116 4.53 -7.04 -4.49
CA SER A 116 4.10 -5.80 -3.79
C SER A 116 4.59 -5.75 -2.35
N TRP A 117 4.52 -6.88 -1.63
CA TRP A 117 4.93 -7.02 -0.24
C TRP A 117 6.38 -6.60 0.04
N ARG A 118 7.26 -6.69 -0.95
CA ARG A 118 8.68 -6.29 -0.84
C ARG A 118 8.84 -4.80 -0.59
N ALA A 119 7.94 -3.97 -1.11
CA ALA A 119 7.95 -2.53 -0.88
C ALA A 119 7.80 -2.15 0.61
N SER A 120 7.26 -3.05 1.45
CA SER A 120 7.21 -2.84 2.91
C SER A 120 8.59 -2.58 3.50
N PHE A 121 9.63 -3.27 3.00
CA PHE A 121 11.00 -3.14 3.53
C PHE A 121 11.61 -1.78 3.17
N ASP A 122 11.32 -1.25 1.98
CA ASP A 122 11.77 0.08 1.60
C ASP A 122 11.01 1.17 2.37
N ILE A 123 9.71 1.00 2.54
CA ILE A 123 8.86 1.93 3.29
C ILE A 123 9.29 1.99 4.77
N LEU A 124 9.63 0.86 5.38
CA LEU A 124 10.09 0.81 6.78
C LEU A 124 11.41 1.56 7.00
N LYS A 125 12.31 1.58 5.99
CA LYS A 125 13.56 2.36 6.04
C LYS A 125 13.34 3.87 6.19
N LEU A 126 12.15 4.37 5.81
CA LEU A 126 11.78 5.77 6.00
C LEU A 126 11.50 6.13 7.47
N GLN A 127 11.35 5.14 8.36
CA GLN A 127 11.09 5.31 9.80
C GLN A 127 9.89 6.21 10.11
N LYS A 128 8.84 6.09 9.29
CA LYS A 128 7.56 6.77 9.46
C LYS A 128 6.48 5.79 9.94
N GLU A 129 5.32 6.32 10.28
CA GLU A 129 4.21 5.48 10.72
C GLU A 129 3.77 4.53 9.61
N TYR A 130 3.95 3.24 9.86
CA TYR A 130 3.57 2.15 8.95
C TYR A 130 3.01 0.99 9.75
N PHE A 131 1.91 0.41 9.30
CA PHE A 131 1.34 -0.82 9.85
C PHE A 131 0.51 -1.53 8.78
N ILE A 132 0.30 -2.82 8.95
CA ILE A 132 -0.49 -3.64 8.02
C ILE A 132 -1.70 -4.19 8.77
N ILE A 133 -2.87 -4.03 8.17
CA ILE A 133 -4.12 -4.66 8.63
C ILE A 133 -4.19 -6.04 8.01
N ASP A 134 -4.29 -7.08 8.86
CA ASP A 134 -4.46 -8.47 8.45
C ASP A 134 -5.90 -8.68 7.96
N ARG A 135 -6.13 -8.34 6.72
CA ARG A 135 -7.39 -8.50 6.02
C ARG A 135 -7.13 -8.74 4.55
N GLU A 136 -7.84 -9.70 3.96
CA GLU A 136 -7.64 -10.11 2.57
C GLU A 136 -6.17 -10.50 2.34
N THR A 137 -5.50 -9.84 1.43
CA THR A 137 -4.08 -10.02 1.11
C THR A 137 -3.17 -8.98 1.79
N GLY A 138 -3.66 -8.34 2.84
CA GLY A 138 -2.94 -7.33 3.62
C GLY A 138 -3.09 -5.91 3.09
N ILE A 139 -3.62 -5.02 3.93
CA ILE A 139 -3.80 -3.60 3.63
C ILE A 139 -2.82 -2.81 4.49
N ALA A 140 -1.77 -2.26 3.88
CA ALA A 140 -0.84 -1.41 4.60
C ALA A 140 -1.27 0.05 4.62
N ILE A 141 -1.00 0.70 5.73
CA ILE A 141 -1.26 2.13 5.95
C ILE A 141 0.05 2.82 6.25
N TRP A 142 0.36 3.86 5.49
CA TRP A 142 1.51 4.72 5.72
C TRP A 142 1.09 6.18 5.94
N ARG A 143 1.82 6.86 6.83
CA ARG A 143 1.68 8.30 7.10
C ARG A 143 3.04 8.94 7.32
N ASN A 144 3.19 10.17 6.86
CA ASN A 144 4.39 10.96 7.09
C ASN A 144 4.47 11.55 8.51
N ASN A 145 4.25 10.69 9.51
CA ASN A 145 4.38 11.04 10.92
C ASN A 145 5.65 10.42 11.48
N ASP A 146 6.37 11.20 12.25
CA ASP A 146 7.49 10.67 13.02
C ASP A 146 6.98 9.69 14.06
N ILE A 147 7.65 8.58 14.17
CA ILE A 147 7.37 7.58 15.19
C ILE A 147 8.48 7.57 16.24
N PRO A 148 8.16 7.24 17.48
CA PRO A 148 9.18 7.04 18.48
C PRO A 148 10.20 6.00 18.03
N LYS A 149 11.49 6.31 18.11
CA LYS A 149 12.61 5.45 17.65
C LYS A 149 12.55 4.00 18.14
N TYR A 150 11.95 3.76 19.31
CA TYR A 150 11.83 2.42 19.88
C TYR A 150 10.81 1.51 19.15
N ARG A 151 9.93 2.04 18.31
CA ARG A 151 8.90 1.23 17.65
C ARG A 151 9.48 0.27 16.60
N TYR A 152 10.59 0.68 15.96
CA TYR A 152 11.35 -0.18 15.03
C TYR A 152 12.74 -0.56 15.56
N SER A 153 12.95 -0.47 16.89
CA SER A 153 14.21 -0.85 17.54
C SER A 153 14.56 -2.35 17.44
N ARG A 154 13.73 -3.11 16.76
CA ARG A 154 14.04 -4.47 16.32
C ARG A 154 14.86 -4.40 15.03
N GLY A 155 16.09 -3.91 15.16
CA GLY A 155 17.03 -3.51 14.11
C GLY A 155 17.21 -4.43 12.90
N ARG A 156 16.70 -5.68 12.97
CA ARG A 156 16.82 -6.64 11.88
C ARG A 156 15.92 -6.37 10.67
N LEU A 157 14.73 -5.73 10.83
CA LEU A 157 13.86 -5.45 9.67
C LEU A 157 14.47 -4.45 8.70
N LEU A 158 15.32 -3.56 9.19
CA LEU A 158 15.97 -2.54 8.36
C LEU A 158 17.20 -3.09 7.61
N ASP A 159 17.67 -4.27 8.00
CA ASP A 159 18.85 -4.92 7.40
C ASP A 159 18.49 -5.72 6.14
N PHE A 160 17.19 -6.00 5.90
CA PHE A 160 16.77 -6.73 4.72
C PHE A 160 16.77 -5.85 3.47
N ASP A 161 17.31 -6.43 2.41
CA ASP A 161 17.23 -5.84 1.07
C ASP A 161 15.92 -6.30 0.41
N SER A 162 15.09 -5.34 0.04
CA SER A 162 13.80 -5.58 -0.59
C SER A 162 13.89 -6.31 -1.93
N GLU A 163 15.03 -6.21 -2.65
CA GLU A 163 15.22 -6.91 -3.92
C GLU A 163 15.59 -8.38 -3.74
N THR A 164 16.30 -8.71 -2.67
CA THR A 164 16.88 -10.06 -2.46
C THR A 164 16.20 -10.88 -1.39
N ILE A 165 15.35 -10.27 -0.55
CA ILE A 165 14.64 -10.98 0.52
C ILE A 165 13.86 -12.18 0.00
N THR A 166 14.06 -13.32 0.64
CA THR A 166 13.38 -14.57 0.32
C THR A 166 12.00 -14.65 0.97
N TRP A 167 11.16 -15.56 0.47
CA TRP A 167 9.86 -15.85 1.08
C TRP A 167 9.97 -16.30 2.54
N ASN A 168 10.96 -17.16 2.85
CA ASN A 168 11.16 -17.65 4.20
C ASN A 168 11.55 -16.53 5.17
N GLU A 169 12.45 -15.64 4.77
CA GLU A 169 12.82 -14.45 5.56
C GLU A 169 11.61 -13.53 5.77
N PHE A 170 10.76 -13.34 4.75
CA PHE A 170 9.53 -12.58 4.91
C PHE A 170 8.59 -13.21 5.94
N GLN A 171 8.42 -14.54 5.93
CA GLN A 171 7.59 -15.24 6.92
C GLN A 171 8.15 -15.09 8.34
N GLU A 172 9.46 -15.11 8.50
CA GLU A 172 10.10 -14.81 9.79
C GLU A 172 9.85 -13.37 10.23
N CYS A 173 9.95 -12.41 9.32
CA CYS A 173 9.64 -11.01 9.59
C CYS A 173 8.18 -10.83 10.02
N ARG A 174 7.25 -11.49 9.32
CA ARG A 174 5.82 -11.47 9.64
C ARG A 174 5.53 -12.02 11.03
N SER A 175 6.17 -13.13 11.41
CA SER A 175 5.86 -13.86 12.65
C SER A 175 6.65 -13.41 13.87
N ARG A 176 7.92 -13.01 13.70
CA ARG A 176 8.87 -12.82 14.81
C ARG A 176 9.50 -11.45 14.92
N MET A 177 9.66 -10.73 13.80
CA MET A 177 10.45 -9.50 13.78
C MET A 177 9.60 -8.22 13.82
N GLY A 178 8.27 -8.34 13.81
CA GLY A 178 7.38 -7.24 14.14
C GLY A 178 7.11 -6.25 13.03
N PHE A 179 6.77 -6.75 11.83
CA PHE A 179 5.78 -5.98 11.09
C PHE A 179 4.63 -5.68 12.05
N ASP A 180 4.26 -4.43 12.14
CA ASP A 180 3.11 -4.01 12.93
C ASP A 180 1.83 -4.50 12.20
N VAL A 181 1.62 -5.81 12.23
CA VAL A 181 0.43 -6.47 11.65
C VAL A 181 -0.65 -6.50 12.72
N ILE A 182 -1.77 -5.92 12.43
CA ILE A 182 -2.87 -5.76 13.37
C ILE A 182 -4.19 -6.26 12.76
N ASP A 183 -5.09 -6.72 13.62
CA ASP A 183 -6.44 -7.10 13.20
C ASP A 183 -7.25 -5.88 12.71
N SER A 184 -8.32 -6.14 11.96
CA SER A 184 -9.17 -5.09 11.38
C SER A 184 -9.76 -4.13 12.42
N THR A 185 -10.11 -4.63 13.61
CA THR A 185 -10.70 -3.79 14.67
C THR A 185 -9.68 -2.81 15.22
N THR A 186 -8.47 -3.31 15.54
CA THR A 186 -7.34 -2.49 15.99
C THR A 186 -6.94 -1.48 14.93
N GLY A 187 -6.92 -1.90 13.64
CA GLY A 187 -6.64 -1.02 12.51
C GLY A 187 -7.62 0.13 12.41
N LEU A 188 -8.93 -0.16 12.46
CA LEU A 188 -9.96 0.87 12.47
C LEU A 188 -9.83 1.82 13.67
N GLN A 189 -9.59 1.29 14.88
CA GLN A 189 -9.39 2.12 16.08
C GLN A 189 -8.17 3.04 15.91
N ARG A 190 -7.08 2.55 15.33
CA ARG A 190 -5.89 3.33 15.02
C ARG A 190 -6.22 4.46 14.04
N MET A 191 -6.93 4.14 12.96
CA MET A 191 -7.40 5.13 11.98
C MET A 191 -8.29 6.20 12.59
N TYR A 192 -9.19 5.85 13.53
CA TYR A 192 -10.04 6.84 14.22
C TYR A 192 -9.29 7.69 15.24
N LYS A 193 -8.27 7.17 15.92
CA LYS A 193 -7.42 7.98 16.81
C LYS A 193 -6.66 9.07 16.06
N LEU A 194 -6.39 8.86 14.76
CA LEU A 194 -5.75 9.85 13.90
C LEU A 194 -6.57 11.13 13.69
N ARG A 195 -7.87 11.08 14.01
CA ARG A 195 -8.78 12.24 13.95
C ARG A 195 -8.53 13.29 15.01
N LYS A 196 -7.85 12.91 16.09
CA LYS A 196 -7.66 13.77 17.28
C LYS A 196 -6.31 14.49 17.31
N LEU A 197 -5.43 14.21 16.38
CA LEU A 197 -4.13 14.86 16.18
C LEU A 197 -4.18 15.81 14.98
#